data_c5171233853b052a19f0735b0299e263
#
_entry.id   c5171233853b052a19f0735b0299e263
#
_cell.length_a   1.000
_cell.length_b   1.000
_cell.length_c   1.000
_cell.angle_alpha   90.00
_cell.angle_beta   90.00
_cell.angle_gamma   90.00
#
_symmetry.space_group_name_H-M   'P 1'
#
loop_
_entity.id
_entity.type
_entity.pdbx_description
1 polymer ?
#
loop_
_entity_poly.entity_id
_entity_poly.type
_entity_poly.pdbx_seq_one_letter_code
_entity_poly.pdbx_strand_id
1 'polypeptide(L)'
;MSILVLKFGGTSVASVELIESAAKIVKSEYEAGNNLVVVVSAMSGATNILIDHVNKINYDDDSEYDVVVSSGEQVTAGLMSICPVSYTHLTLPTIYSV
;
A
#
# COMPACT_ATOMS: atom_id res chain seq x y z
N MET A 1 -11.01 -22.56 -6.55
CA MET A 1 -10.94 -21.18 -6.07
C MET A 1 -9.69 -20.54 -6.65
N SER A 2 -9.84 -19.43 -7.35
CA SER A 2 -8.71 -18.79 -8.01
C SER A 2 -8.05 -17.79 -7.07
N ILE A 3 -6.76 -17.54 -7.30
CA ILE A 3 -6.02 -16.49 -6.63
C ILE A 3 -5.94 -15.32 -7.59
N LEU A 4 -6.34 -14.14 -7.12
CA LEU A 4 -6.32 -12.92 -7.90
C LEU A 4 -5.35 -11.94 -7.26
N VAL A 5 -4.41 -11.44 -8.04
CA VAL A 5 -3.46 -10.44 -7.59
C VAL A 5 -3.91 -9.08 -8.08
N LEU A 6 -4.14 -8.16 -7.15
CA LEU A 6 -4.51 -6.77 -7.46
C LEU A 6 -3.33 -5.87 -7.10
N LYS A 7 -2.86 -5.12 -8.08
CA LYS A 7 -1.74 -4.21 -7.88
C LYS A 7 -2.20 -2.77 -8.10
N PHE A 8 -1.93 -1.93 -7.11
CA PHE A 8 -2.25 -0.51 -7.18
C PHE A 8 -0.96 0.31 -7.13
N GLY A 9 -0.65 0.98 -8.22
CA GLY A 9 0.51 1.86 -8.31
C GLY A 9 0.29 3.17 -7.54
N GLY A 10 1.35 3.97 -7.44
CA GLY A 10 1.32 5.21 -6.65
C GLY A 10 0.25 6.20 -7.06
N THR A 11 -0.06 6.30 -8.35
CA THR A 11 -1.12 7.21 -8.83
C THR A 11 -2.51 6.70 -8.49
N SER A 12 -2.68 5.39 -8.38
CA SER A 12 -3.97 4.78 -8.01
C SER A 12 -4.26 4.90 -6.52
N VAL A 13 -3.26 5.22 -5.72
CA VAL A 13 -3.38 5.40 -4.27
C VAL A 13 -2.81 6.76 -3.84
N ALA A 14 -2.87 7.75 -4.72
CA ALA A 14 -2.25 9.06 -4.49
C ALA A 14 -2.97 9.91 -3.44
N SER A 15 -4.20 9.58 -3.10
CA SER A 15 -4.99 10.30 -2.10
C SER A 15 -5.83 9.34 -1.29
N VAL A 16 -6.39 9.82 -0.18
CA VAL A 16 -7.28 9.01 0.65
C VAL A 16 -8.50 8.57 -0.15
N GLU A 17 -9.05 9.45 -0.96
CA GLU A 17 -10.22 9.13 -1.79
C GLU A 17 -9.90 8.02 -2.80
N LEU A 18 -8.72 8.04 -3.39
CA LEU A 18 -8.29 6.99 -4.31
C LEU A 18 -8.04 5.68 -3.59
N ILE A 19 -7.50 5.72 -2.37
CA ILE A 19 -7.34 4.52 -1.55
C ILE A 19 -8.70 3.91 -1.21
N GLU A 20 -9.68 4.73 -0.90
CA GLU A 20 -11.05 4.26 -0.64
C GLU A 20 -11.65 3.60 -1.88
N SER A 21 -11.43 4.19 -3.06
CA SER A 21 -11.89 3.61 -4.32
C SER A 21 -11.22 2.26 -4.59
N ALA A 22 -9.92 2.16 -4.34
CA ALA A 22 -9.19 0.91 -4.49
C ALA A 22 -9.71 -0.15 -3.52
N ALA A 23 -10.01 0.24 -2.28
CA ALA A 23 -10.56 -0.68 -1.28
C ALA A 23 -11.92 -1.23 -1.71
N LYS A 24 -12.74 -0.43 -2.39
CA LYS A 24 -14.02 -0.90 -2.92
C LYS A 24 -13.83 -1.96 -3.99
N ILE A 25 -12.82 -1.80 -4.83
CA ILE A 25 -12.47 -2.81 -5.85
C ILE A 25 -12.05 -4.10 -5.16
N VAL A 26 -11.21 -4.00 -4.14
CA VAL A 26 -10.75 -5.17 -3.36
C VAL A 26 -11.95 -5.90 -2.76
N LYS A 27 -12.85 -5.17 -2.14
CA LYS A 27 -14.06 -5.75 -1.54
C LYS A 27 -14.92 -6.46 -2.58
N SER A 28 -15.12 -5.84 -3.71
CA SER A 28 -15.92 -6.40 -4.81
C SER A 28 -15.35 -7.74 -5.27
N GLU A 29 -14.03 -7.81 -5.47
CA GLU A 29 -13.39 -9.04 -5.90
C GLU A 29 -13.41 -10.12 -4.83
N TYR A 30 -13.29 -9.73 -3.56
CA TYR A 30 -13.39 -10.67 -2.45
C TYR A 30 -14.79 -11.27 -2.37
N GLU A 31 -15.81 -10.44 -2.51
CA GLU A 31 -17.21 -10.88 -2.48
C GLU A 31 -17.58 -11.76 -3.68
N ALA A 32 -16.84 -11.63 -4.77
CA ALA A 32 -17.00 -12.50 -5.94
C ALA A 32 -16.43 -13.92 -5.72
N GLY A 33 -15.82 -14.17 -4.58
CA GLY A 33 -15.32 -15.50 -4.21
C GLY A 33 -13.85 -15.74 -4.50
N ASN A 34 -13.11 -14.70 -4.84
CA ASN A 34 -11.68 -14.85 -5.12
C ASN A 34 -10.85 -14.80 -3.84
N ASN A 35 -9.76 -15.55 -3.81
CA ASN A 35 -8.70 -15.32 -2.85
C ASN A 35 -7.82 -14.21 -3.39
N LEU A 36 -7.55 -13.21 -2.56
CA LEU A 36 -6.88 -12.00 -3.03
C LEU A 36 -5.48 -11.85 -2.45
N VAL A 37 -4.58 -11.38 -3.29
CA VAL A 37 -3.30 -10.80 -2.88
C VAL A 37 -3.32 -9.36 -3.36
N VAL A 38 -3.18 -8.41 -2.45
CA VAL A 38 -3.22 -6.99 -2.76
C VAL A 38 -1.83 -6.42 -2.60
N VAL A 39 -1.33 -5.80 -3.65
CA VAL A 39 -0.01 -5.20 -3.69
C VAL A 39 -0.17 -3.70 -3.88
N VAL A 40 0.44 -2.91 -3.02
CA VAL A 40 0.33 -1.46 -3.07
C VAL A 40 1.69 -0.80 -3.12
N SER A 41 1.72 0.41 -3.67
CA SER A 41 2.90 1.29 -3.64
C SER A 41 2.67 2.42 -2.65
N ALA A 42 3.72 3.18 -2.34
CA ALA A 42 3.57 4.43 -1.62
C ALA A 42 2.68 5.39 -2.42
N MET A 43 2.01 6.30 -1.72
CA MET A 43 1.24 7.36 -2.37
C MET A 43 2.16 8.17 -3.28
N SER A 44 1.61 8.65 -4.40
CA SER A 44 2.40 9.40 -5.38
C SER A 44 3.14 10.57 -4.70
N GLY A 45 4.45 10.65 -4.91
CA GLY A 45 5.29 11.68 -4.32
C GLY A 45 5.81 11.36 -2.92
N ALA A 46 5.21 10.42 -2.20
CA ALA A 46 5.62 10.12 -0.83
C ALA A 46 7.04 9.57 -0.75
N THR A 47 7.42 8.68 -1.65
CA THR A 47 8.76 8.11 -1.68
C THR A 47 9.81 9.19 -1.92
N ASN A 48 9.53 10.14 -2.81
CA ASN A 48 10.46 11.23 -3.10
C ASN A 48 10.68 12.13 -1.88
N ILE A 49 9.63 12.39 -1.11
CA ILE A 49 9.74 13.17 0.12
C ILE A 49 10.63 12.43 1.12
N LEU A 50 10.45 11.14 1.27
CA LEU A 50 11.26 10.34 2.19
C LEU A 50 12.72 10.28 1.76
N ILE A 51 12.98 10.13 0.48
CA ILE A 51 14.34 10.16 -0.07
C ILE A 51 14.99 11.51 0.20
N ASP A 52 14.26 12.60 0.00
CA ASP A 52 14.78 13.94 0.29
C ASP A 52 15.17 14.10 1.75
N HIS A 53 14.34 13.59 2.67
CA HIS A 53 14.65 13.64 4.09
C HIS A 53 15.94 12.90 4.41
N VAL A 54 16.09 11.69 3.87
CA VAL A 54 17.29 10.88 4.11
C VAL A 54 18.53 11.55 3.53
N ASN A 55 18.42 12.11 2.34
CA ASN A 55 19.56 12.76 1.68
C ASN A 55 20.05 14.00 2.40
N LYS A 56 19.23 14.62 3.23
CA LYS A 56 19.64 15.76 4.06
C LYS A 56 20.44 15.35 5.29
N ILE A 57 20.44 14.07 5.60
CA ILE A 57 21.16 13.52 6.73
C ILE A 57 22.37 12.75 6.19
N ASN A 58 23.53 12.98 6.80
CA ASN A 58 24.73 12.23 6.42
C ASN A 58 24.64 10.83 7.04
N TYR A 59 24.41 9.82 6.23
CA TYR A 59 24.19 8.44 6.72
C TYR A 59 25.20 7.47 6.11
N ASP A 60 25.48 6.41 6.86
CA ASP A 60 26.39 5.34 6.45
C ASP A 60 25.69 3.97 6.31
N ASP A 61 24.44 3.88 6.70
CA ASP A 61 23.72 2.60 6.82
C ASP A 61 22.57 2.53 5.84
N ASP A 62 22.76 1.72 4.79
CA ASP A 62 21.72 1.51 3.77
C ASP A 62 20.49 0.79 4.33
N SER A 63 20.64 0.00 5.40
CA SER A 63 19.51 -0.68 6.01
C SER A 63 18.50 0.32 6.58
N GLU A 64 19.00 1.37 7.23
CA GLU A 64 18.13 2.41 7.76
C GLU A 64 17.50 3.26 6.64
N TYR A 65 18.23 3.47 5.57
CA TYR A 65 17.69 4.12 4.37
C TYR A 65 16.47 3.33 3.87
N ASP A 66 16.61 2.01 3.75
CA ASP A 66 15.54 1.16 3.26
C ASP A 66 14.32 1.20 4.19
N VAL A 67 14.54 1.22 5.50
CA VAL A 67 13.46 1.33 6.48
C VAL A 67 12.66 2.62 6.29
N VAL A 68 13.34 3.75 6.15
CA VAL A 68 12.69 5.04 5.98
C VAL A 68 11.91 5.08 4.66
N VAL A 69 12.53 4.69 3.56
CA VAL A 69 11.92 4.78 2.24
C VAL A 69 10.73 3.83 2.12
N SER A 70 10.84 2.62 2.66
CA SER A 70 9.74 1.64 2.59
C SER A 70 8.54 2.01 3.46
N SER A 71 8.70 2.91 4.42
CA SER A 71 7.59 3.31 5.31
C SER A 71 6.41 3.89 4.55
N GLY A 72 6.64 4.53 3.40
CA GLY A 72 5.56 5.07 2.58
C GLY A 72 4.59 4.01 2.10
N GLU A 73 5.09 2.84 1.74
CA GLU A 73 4.26 1.72 1.31
C GLU A 73 3.49 1.12 2.47
N GLN A 74 4.10 1.10 3.64
CA GLN A 74 3.43 0.63 4.86
C GLN A 74 2.27 1.55 5.24
N VAL A 75 2.42 2.86 5.06
CA VAL A 75 1.33 3.81 5.28
C VAL A 75 0.17 3.51 4.33
N THR A 76 0.43 3.32 3.05
CA THR A 76 -0.62 2.99 2.08
C THR A 76 -1.33 1.70 2.44
N ALA A 77 -0.59 0.65 2.76
CA ALA A 77 -1.17 -0.63 3.15
C ALA A 77 -2.03 -0.49 4.41
N GLY A 78 -1.55 0.26 5.39
CA GLY A 78 -2.30 0.52 6.61
C GLY A 78 -3.59 1.28 6.35
N LEU A 79 -3.52 2.34 5.56
CA LEU A 79 -4.71 3.13 5.22
C LEU A 79 -5.75 2.30 4.49
N MET A 80 -5.32 1.48 3.52
CA MET A 80 -6.23 0.61 2.81
C MET A 80 -6.89 -0.41 3.74
N SER A 81 -6.13 -0.95 4.69
CA SER A 81 -6.62 -1.95 5.63
C SER A 81 -7.68 -1.41 6.58
N ILE A 82 -7.65 -0.13 6.92
CA ILE A 82 -8.64 0.46 7.83
C ILE A 82 -9.85 1.03 7.11
N CYS A 83 -9.89 1.00 5.78
CA CYS A 83 -11.05 1.47 5.05
C CYS A 83 -12.29 0.64 5.39
N PRO A 84 -13.44 1.28 5.69
CA PRO A 84 -14.64 0.54 6.10
C PRO A 84 -15.13 -0.49 5.10
N VAL A 85 -14.82 -0.32 3.82
CA VAL A 85 -15.27 -1.24 2.78
C VAL A 85 -14.42 -2.51 2.70
N SER A 86 -13.25 -2.54 3.33
CA SER A 86 -12.34 -3.69 3.22
C SER A 86 -12.07 -4.41 4.54
N TYR A 87 -12.18 -3.73 5.66
CA TYR A 87 -11.67 -4.24 6.93
C TYR A 87 -12.37 -5.50 7.44
N THR A 88 -13.61 -5.71 7.08
CA THR A 88 -14.43 -6.79 7.64
C THR A 88 -13.90 -8.18 7.31
N HIS A 89 -13.18 -8.32 6.21
CA HIS A 89 -12.84 -9.63 5.68
C HIS A 89 -11.39 -9.78 5.26
N LEU A 90 -10.64 -8.68 5.15
CA LEU A 90 -9.26 -8.74 4.73
C LEU A 90 -8.34 -8.93 5.92
N THR A 91 -7.31 -9.75 5.71
CA THR A 91 -6.24 -9.91 6.68
C THR A 91 -4.98 -9.25 6.15
N LEU A 92 -4.14 -8.75 7.06
CA LEU A 92 -2.90 -8.07 6.67
C LEU A 92 -1.97 -8.92 5.81
N PRO A 93 -1.86 -10.26 6.01
CA PRO A 93 -0.99 -11.05 5.16
C PRO A 93 -1.32 -11.03 3.68
N THR A 94 -2.48 -10.54 3.29
CA THR A 94 -2.86 -10.43 1.87
C THR A 94 -2.43 -9.11 1.23
N ILE A 95 -1.80 -8.22 1.98
CA ILE A 95 -1.35 -6.92 1.49
C ILE A 95 0.17 -6.87 1.53
N TYR A 96 0.79 -6.65 0.38
CA TYR A 96 2.23 -6.54 0.25
C TYR A 96 2.59 -5.20 -0.36
N SER A 97 3.67 -4.60 0.15
CA SER A 97 4.19 -3.35 -0.41
C SER A 97 5.14 -3.62 -1.57
N VAL A 98 5.23 -2.66 -2.46
CA VAL A 98 6.07 -2.75 -3.67
C VAL A 98 7.08 -1.62 -3.66
#